data_6de0b81b2703123954158eded5494da2
#
_entry.id   6de0b81b2703123954158eded5494da2
#
_cell.length_a   1.000
_cell.length_b   1.000
_cell.length_c   1.000
_cell.angle_alpha   90.00
_cell.angle_beta   90.00
_cell.angle_gamma   90.00
#
_symmetry.space_group_name_H-M   'P 1'
#
loop_
_entity.id
_entity.type
_entity.pdbx_description
1 polymer ?
#
loop_
_entity_poly.entity_id
_entity_poly.type
_entity_poly.pdbx_seq_one_letter_code
_entity_poly.pdbx_strand_id
1 'polypeptide(L)'
;MAASSKSSVYDQVVRVTHVYLGPAADRFIARQVENHLHKSPDELSQTDLLSLIDWIKVVVSLLTEDNELVEEYTNELQKLASDRTKPKRT
;
A
#
# COMPACT_ATOMS: atom_id res chain seq x y z
N MET A 1 9.41 21.58 -5.57
CA MET A 1 9.05 21.26 -5.66
C MET A 1 8.08 20.86 -5.67
N ALA A 2 7.89 21.37 -5.91
CA ALA A 2 6.64 21.21 -5.99
C ALA A 2 6.05 19.97 -6.06
N ALA A 3 6.45 19.25 -6.84
CA ALA A 3 5.94 17.95 -6.90
C ALA A 3 5.83 17.35 -5.57
N SER A 4 6.54 17.84 -4.70
CA SER A 4 6.54 17.27 -3.39
C SER A 4 5.22 17.42 -2.71
N SER A 5 4.39 18.26 -3.18
CA SER A 5 3.14 18.44 -2.50
C SER A 5 2.18 17.30 -2.77
N LYS A 6 2.48 16.48 -3.76
CA LYS A 6 1.61 15.41 -4.05
C LYS A 6 2.28 14.12 -3.82
N SER A 7 1.82 13.35 -2.93
CA SER A 7 2.36 12.03 -2.70
C SER A 7 1.84 11.09 -3.75
N SER A 8 2.70 10.28 -4.29
CA SER A 8 2.26 9.26 -5.21
C SER A 8 1.56 8.16 -4.44
N VAL A 9 0.85 7.30 -5.13
CA VAL A 9 0.20 6.17 -4.49
C VAL A 9 1.26 5.32 -3.80
N TYR A 10 2.39 5.12 -4.47
CA TYR A 10 3.47 4.34 -3.88
C TYR A 10 3.94 4.95 -2.57
N ASP A 11 4.15 6.26 -2.53
CA ASP A 11 4.59 6.92 -1.31
C ASP A 11 3.61 6.75 -0.18
N GLN A 12 2.33 6.82 -0.48
CA GLN A 12 1.30 6.68 0.53
C GLN A 12 1.27 5.26 1.08
N VAL A 13 1.43 4.28 0.21
CA VAL A 13 1.46 2.88 0.65
C VAL A 13 2.67 2.62 1.52
N VAL A 14 3.82 3.15 1.12
CA VAL A 14 5.04 2.96 1.91
C VAL A 14 4.89 3.61 3.28
N ARG A 15 4.27 4.75 3.34
CA ARG A 15 4.09 5.46 4.59
C ARG A 15 3.23 4.65 5.57
N VAL A 16 2.14 4.10 5.08
CA VAL A 16 1.30 3.25 5.90
C VAL A 16 2.07 1.99 6.31
N THR A 17 2.76 1.39 5.36
CA THR A 17 3.50 0.16 5.63
C THR A 17 4.59 0.38 6.67
N HIS A 18 5.20 1.55 6.64
CA HIS A 18 6.26 1.87 7.59
C HIS A 18 5.75 1.82 9.04
N VAL A 19 4.52 2.19 9.25
CA VAL A 19 3.92 2.17 10.59
C VAL A 19 3.89 0.74 11.12
N TYR A 20 3.66 -0.23 10.27
CA TYR A 20 3.49 -1.60 10.70
C TYR A 20 4.74 -2.46 10.54
N LEU A 21 5.51 -2.22 9.50
CA LEU A 21 6.68 -3.04 9.21
C LEU A 21 8.01 -2.36 9.43
N GLY A 22 7.99 -1.07 9.70
CA GLY A 22 9.21 -0.34 10.01
C GLY A 22 10.05 0.00 8.80
N PRO A 23 11.36 0.16 8.99
CA PRO A 23 12.24 0.70 7.94
C PRO A 23 12.32 -0.13 6.66
N ALA A 24 11.90 -1.37 6.71
CA ALA A 24 11.94 -2.22 5.52
C ALA A 24 10.77 -1.96 4.59
N ALA A 25 9.85 -1.08 4.96
CA ALA A 25 8.62 -0.88 4.22
C ALA A 25 8.85 -0.54 2.76
N ASP A 26 9.76 0.38 2.49
CA ASP A 26 10.01 0.81 1.13
C ASP A 26 10.43 -0.36 0.26
N ARG A 27 11.41 -1.11 0.73
CA ARG A 27 11.92 -2.24 -0.01
C ARG A 27 10.87 -3.32 -0.17
N PHE A 28 10.10 -3.54 0.88
CA PHE A 28 9.05 -4.55 0.86
C PHE A 28 8.00 -4.22 -0.22
N ILE A 29 7.52 -2.98 -0.22
CA ILE A 29 6.48 -2.60 -1.17
C ILE A 29 7.03 -2.58 -2.59
N ALA A 30 8.25 -2.07 -2.78
CA ALA A 30 8.83 -2.04 -4.12
C ALA A 30 8.91 -3.45 -4.70
N ARG A 31 9.30 -4.40 -3.86
CA ARG A 31 9.40 -5.78 -4.32
C ARG A 31 8.04 -6.34 -4.69
N GLN A 32 7.00 -6.03 -3.91
CA GLN A 32 5.68 -6.53 -4.23
C GLN A 32 5.14 -5.94 -5.53
N VAL A 33 5.38 -4.66 -5.75
CA VAL A 33 4.95 -4.03 -6.98
C VAL A 33 5.64 -4.67 -8.18
N GLU A 34 6.94 -4.84 -8.08
CA GLU A 34 7.69 -5.40 -9.20
C GLU A 34 7.34 -6.85 -9.47
N ASN A 35 7.22 -7.64 -8.41
CA ASN A 35 6.99 -9.07 -8.58
C ASN A 35 5.56 -9.42 -8.91
N HIS A 36 4.62 -8.70 -8.34
CA HIS A 36 3.21 -9.02 -8.52
C HIS A 36 2.59 -8.30 -9.70
N LEU A 37 2.93 -7.03 -9.86
CA LEU A 37 2.35 -6.22 -10.91
C LEU A 37 3.26 -6.04 -12.11
N HIS A 38 4.52 -6.39 -11.97
CA HIS A 38 5.51 -6.25 -13.04
C HIS A 38 5.62 -4.80 -13.51
N LYS A 39 5.60 -3.90 -12.55
CA LYS A 39 5.69 -2.47 -12.80
C LYS A 39 6.75 -1.84 -11.92
N SER A 40 7.18 -0.65 -12.30
CA SER A 40 8.02 0.13 -11.42
C SER A 40 7.16 0.71 -10.31
N PRO A 41 7.74 0.95 -9.15
CA PRO A 41 6.96 1.51 -8.03
C PRO A 41 6.25 2.80 -8.36
N ASP A 42 6.87 3.69 -9.13
CA ASP A 42 6.21 4.96 -9.43
C ASP A 42 5.10 4.81 -10.46
N GLU A 43 4.92 3.65 -11.01
CA GLU A 43 3.80 3.40 -11.92
C GLU A 43 2.58 2.85 -11.18
N LEU A 44 2.69 2.67 -9.89
CA LEU A 44 1.59 2.12 -9.11
C LEU A 44 0.40 3.07 -9.14
N SER A 45 -0.75 2.57 -9.54
CA SER A 45 -1.95 3.36 -9.59
C SER A 45 -2.93 2.95 -8.51
N GLN A 46 -3.97 3.71 -8.38
CA GLN A 46 -5.01 3.40 -7.41
C GLN A 46 -5.68 2.07 -7.73
N THR A 47 -5.88 1.81 -9.00
CA THR A 47 -6.48 0.56 -9.43
C THR A 47 -5.58 -0.62 -9.14
N ASP A 48 -4.29 -0.44 -9.37
CA ASP A 48 -3.32 -1.48 -9.07
C ASP A 48 -3.29 -1.79 -7.59
N LEU A 49 -3.52 -0.77 -6.78
CA LEU A 49 -3.47 -0.95 -5.34
C LEU A 49 -4.52 -1.95 -4.85
N LEU A 50 -5.69 -1.93 -5.46
CA LEU A 50 -6.73 -2.87 -5.07
C LEU A 50 -6.28 -4.32 -5.23
N SER A 51 -5.59 -4.58 -6.32
CA SER A 51 -5.07 -5.91 -6.57
C SER A 51 -3.91 -6.24 -5.65
N LEU A 52 -3.09 -5.23 -5.43
CA LEU A 52 -1.90 -5.42 -4.61
C LEU A 52 -2.24 -5.68 -3.15
N ILE A 53 -3.31 -5.08 -2.66
CA ILE A 53 -3.71 -5.25 -1.27
C ILE A 53 -3.98 -6.72 -0.94
N ASP A 54 -4.69 -7.41 -1.82
CA ASP A 54 -4.98 -8.81 -1.59
C ASP A 54 -3.70 -9.62 -1.48
N TRP A 55 -2.74 -9.30 -2.35
CA TRP A 55 -1.47 -10.00 -2.34
C TRP A 55 -0.67 -9.67 -1.08
N ILE A 56 -0.64 -8.39 -0.72
CA ILE A 56 0.09 -7.96 0.47
C ILE A 56 -0.48 -8.62 1.71
N LYS A 57 -1.80 -8.74 1.77
CA LYS A 57 -2.42 -9.37 2.92
C LYS A 57 -1.92 -10.78 3.10
N VAL A 58 -1.81 -11.52 2.02
CA VAL A 58 -1.29 -12.87 2.08
C VAL A 58 0.15 -12.89 2.56
N VAL A 59 0.97 -12.03 1.98
CA VAL A 59 2.39 -11.99 2.33
C VAL A 59 2.61 -11.63 3.79
N VAL A 60 1.90 -10.61 4.25
CA VAL A 60 2.06 -10.18 5.63
C VAL A 60 1.55 -11.25 6.59
N SER A 61 0.50 -11.95 6.21
CA SER A 61 -0.02 -13.04 7.04
C SER A 61 1.00 -14.15 7.22
N LEU A 62 1.92 -14.27 6.27
CA LEU A 62 2.98 -15.25 6.39
C LEU A 62 4.13 -14.75 7.26
N LEU A 63 4.23 -13.44 7.42
CA LEU A 63 5.31 -12.85 8.19
C LEU A 63 4.98 -12.70 9.66
N THR A 64 3.73 -12.65 9.99
CA THR A 64 3.33 -12.46 11.38
C THR A 64 2.09 -13.25 11.69
N GLU A 65 1.96 -13.63 12.95
CA GLU A 65 0.78 -14.34 13.42
C GLU A 65 -0.23 -13.38 14.04
N ASP A 66 0.10 -12.10 14.05
CA ASP A 66 -0.78 -11.11 14.65
C ASP A 66 -1.87 -10.72 13.66
N ASN A 67 -3.01 -11.37 13.77
CA ASN A 67 -4.11 -11.13 12.86
C ASN A 67 -4.67 -9.72 12.97
N GLU A 68 -4.60 -9.14 14.14
CA GLU A 68 -5.08 -7.77 14.31
C GLU A 68 -4.22 -6.80 13.52
N LEU A 69 -2.92 -7.01 13.54
CA LEU A 69 -2.01 -6.18 12.80
C LEU A 69 -2.30 -6.28 11.31
N VAL A 70 -2.50 -7.50 10.83
CA VAL A 70 -2.78 -7.72 9.42
C VAL A 70 -4.06 -7.01 9.01
N GLU A 71 -5.09 -7.09 9.84
CA GLU A 71 -6.37 -6.46 9.52
C GLU A 71 -6.27 -4.94 9.54
N GLU A 72 -5.60 -4.41 10.54
CA GLU A 72 -5.44 -2.96 10.61
C GLU A 72 -4.67 -2.43 9.43
N TYR A 73 -3.59 -3.12 9.10
CA TYR A 73 -2.75 -2.70 8.00
C TYR A 73 -3.53 -2.74 6.68
N THR A 74 -4.22 -3.85 6.41
CA THR A 74 -4.96 -3.94 5.16
C THR A 74 -6.11 -2.95 5.12
N ASN A 75 -6.73 -2.66 6.26
CA ASN A 75 -7.78 -1.65 6.29
C ASN A 75 -7.24 -0.27 5.93
N GLU A 76 -6.03 0.06 6.41
CA GLU A 76 -5.43 1.33 6.07
C GLU A 76 -5.10 1.40 4.59
N LEU A 77 -4.64 0.30 4.03
CA LEU A 77 -4.36 0.27 2.60
C LEU A 77 -5.64 0.41 1.79
N GLN A 78 -6.72 -0.20 2.25
CA GLN A 78 -7.99 -0.09 1.56
C GLN A 78 -8.53 1.32 1.59
N LYS A 79 -8.28 2.04 2.66
CA LYS A 79 -8.66 3.43 2.72
C LYS A 79 -7.94 4.24 1.65
N LEU A 80 -6.68 3.96 1.43
CA LEU A 80 -5.93 4.63 0.37
C LEU A 80 -6.53 4.31 -0.98
N ALA A 81 -6.90 3.05 -1.19
CA ALA A 81 -7.43 2.65 -2.49
C ALA A 81 -8.77 3.27 -2.78
N SER A 82 -9.59 3.45 -1.77
CA SER A 82 -10.93 3.99 -1.99
C SER A 82 -11.02 5.49 -1.81
N ASP A 83 -9.99 6.09 -1.27
CA ASP A 83 -10.04 7.52 -0.96
C ASP A 83 -10.33 8.38 -2.17
N ARG A 84 -9.72 8.04 -3.28
CA ARG A 84 -9.93 8.81 -4.46
C ARG A 84 -11.30 8.70 -5.03
N THR A 85 -11.91 7.56 -4.85
CA THR A 85 -13.21 7.35 -5.41
C THR A 85 -14.31 7.82 -4.51
N LYS A 86 -13.98 8.24 -3.28
CA LYS A 86 -14.96 8.65 -2.38
C LYS A 86 -15.57 9.91 -2.82
N PRO A 87 -16.77 9.92 -3.06
CA PRO A 87 -17.38 11.13 -3.53
C PRO A 87 -17.58 12.10 -2.45
N LYS A 88 -17.34 12.29 -1.74
CA LYS A 88 -17.53 13.20 -0.89
C LYS A 88 -18.75 13.48 -0.56
N ARG A 89 -19.57 13.25 -0.41
CA ARG A 89 -20.69 13.35 -0.31
C ARG A 89 -21.12 13.61 0.24
N THR A 90 -21.18 13.79 0.38
CA THR A 90 -21.74 14.03 0.80
C THR A 90 -22.15 14.08 1.11
#